data_065e075a473b2fa97248b35182a38fe6
#
_entry.id   065e075a473b2fa97248b35182a38fe6
#
_cell.length_a   1.000
_cell.length_b   1.000
_cell.length_c   1.000
_cell.angle_alpha   90.00
_cell.angle_beta   90.00
_cell.angle_gamma   90.00
#
_symmetry.space_group_name_H-M   'P 1'
#
loop_
_entity.id
_entity.type
_entity.pdbx_description
1 polymer ?
#
loop_
_entity_poly.entity_id
_entity_poly.type
_entity_poly.pdbx_seq_one_letter_code
_entity_poly.pdbx_strand_id
1 'polypeptide(L)'
;MQPINTALCSFGMSGWVFHAPFISVDPHFKLYAVLERSKNLAEEKYPGVKTFRTLGEMLADDEVELVIVNTPNYTHYEFVKKALFANKNVIVEKQIGRAHV
;
A
#
# COMPACT_ATOMS: atom_id res chain seq x y z
N MET A 1 4.19 11.36 19.10
CA MET A 1 3.96 11.40 17.66
C MET A 1 3.19 10.18 17.22
N GLN A 2 2.18 10.37 16.40
CA GLN A 2 1.37 9.25 15.93
C GLN A 2 1.98 8.63 14.69
N PRO A 3 1.93 7.31 14.56
CA PRO A 3 2.42 6.67 13.35
C PRO A 3 1.61 7.09 12.12
N ILE A 4 2.27 7.05 10.98
CA ILE A 4 1.61 7.40 9.72
C ILE A 4 0.81 6.20 9.23
N ASN A 5 -0.49 6.40 9.04
CA ASN A 5 -1.35 5.33 8.52
C ASN A 5 -1.03 5.06 7.07
N THR A 6 -0.52 3.88 6.80
CA THR A 6 0.04 3.50 5.52
C THR A 6 -0.83 2.44 4.84
N ALA A 7 -1.08 2.62 3.56
CA ALA A 7 -1.85 1.66 2.76
C ALA A 7 -0.98 1.12 1.63
N LEU A 8 -1.08 -0.18 1.39
CA LEU A 8 -0.39 -0.84 0.28
C LEU A 8 -1.36 -1.07 -0.85
N CYS A 9 -0.95 -0.74 -2.06
CA CYS A 9 -1.80 -0.93 -3.24
C CYS A 9 -1.86 -2.38 -3.69
N SER A 10 -1.02 -3.24 -3.14
CA SER A 10 -1.03 -4.65 -3.46
C SER A 10 -0.46 -5.43 -2.29
N PHE A 11 -1.01 -6.60 -2.03
CA PHE A 11 -0.45 -7.50 -1.03
C PHE A 11 0.07 -8.77 -1.70
N GLY A 12 0.58 -8.62 -2.92
CA GLY A 12 1.30 -9.70 -3.60
C GLY A 12 2.68 -9.87 -3.00
N MET A 13 3.58 -10.46 -3.78
CA MET A 13 4.92 -10.80 -3.28
C MET A 13 5.63 -9.61 -2.62
N SER A 14 5.65 -8.45 -3.28
CA SER A 14 6.39 -7.33 -2.72
C SER A 14 5.75 -6.80 -1.44
N GLY A 15 4.42 -6.76 -1.40
CA GLY A 15 3.73 -6.30 -0.20
C GLY A 15 3.97 -7.21 0.97
N TRP A 16 3.82 -8.51 0.75
CA TRP A 16 3.99 -9.50 1.80
C TRP A 16 5.43 -9.59 2.29
N VAL A 17 6.39 -9.68 1.35
CA VAL A 17 7.77 -9.97 1.71
C VAL A 17 8.56 -8.73 2.10
N PHE A 18 8.32 -7.61 1.43
CA PHE A 18 9.15 -6.44 1.62
C PHE A 18 8.51 -5.32 2.43
N HIS A 19 7.28 -4.96 2.09
CA HIS A 19 6.68 -3.77 2.70
C HIS A 19 5.96 -4.02 4.02
N ALA A 20 5.08 -5.00 4.06
CA ALA A 20 4.27 -5.19 5.24
C ALA A 20 5.11 -5.56 6.48
N PRO A 21 6.09 -6.47 6.37
CA PRO A 21 6.91 -6.77 7.55
C PRO A 21 7.68 -5.56 8.05
N PHE A 22 8.22 -4.75 7.13
CA PHE A 22 8.97 -3.56 7.52
C PHE A 22 8.06 -2.54 8.20
N ILE A 23 6.93 -2.26 7.60
CA ILE A 23 6.00 -1.27 8.13
C ILE A 23 5.45 -1.70 9.48
N SER A 24 5.19 -2.99 9.65
CA SER A 24 4.58 -3.48 10.86
C SER A 24 5.49 -3.37 12.08
N VAL A 25 6.81 -3.26 11.89
CA VAL A 25 7.74 -3.15 13.02
C VAL A 25 8.32 -1.76 13.18
N ASP A 26 8.14 -0.88 12.21
CA ASP A 26 8.68 0.47 12.29
C ASP A 26 7.70 1.35 13.06
N PRO A 27 8.14 1.95 14.20
CA PRO A 27 7.22 2.75 15.01
C PRO A 27 6.71 4.02 14.36
N HIS A 28 7.31 4.45 13.25
CA HIS A 28 6.87 5.66 12.55
C HIS A 28 5.72 5.39 11.60
N PHE A 29 5.45 4.12 11.29
CA PHE A 29 4.41 3.76 10.34
C PHE A 29 3.47 2.73 10.92
N LYS A 30 2.22 2.78 10.48
CA LYS A 30 1.23 1.78 10.85
C LYS A 30 0.68 1.16 9.57
N LEU A 31 0.73 -0.15 9.47
CA LEU A 31 0.11 -0.85 8.35
C LEU A 31 -1.39 -0.79 8.55
N TYR A 32 -2.02 0.18 7.93
CA TYR A 32 -3.43 0.48 8.16
C TYR A 32 -4.35 -0.27 7.22
N ALA A 33 -3.98 -0.37 5.94
CA ALA A 33 -4.86 -0.94 4.94
C ALA A 33 -4.07 -1.55 3.79
N VAL A 34 -4.71 -2.48 3.10
CA VAL A 34 -4.17 -3.03 1.86
C VAL A 34 -5.29 -3.12 0.84
N LEU A 35 -4.92 -3.12 -0.43
CA LEU A 35 -5.84 -3.33 -1.52
C LEU A 35 -5.68 -4.77 -2.00
N GLU A 36 -6.73 -5.57 -1.81
CA GLU A 36 -6.77 -6.96 -2.27
C GLU A 36 -8.11 -7.18 -2.95
N ARG A 37 -8.09 -7.60 -4.19
CA ARG A 37 -9.33 -7.70 -4.97
C ARG A 37 -10.29 -8.76 -4.47
N SER A 38 -9.77 -9.91 -4.05
CA SER A 38 -10.64 -11.04 -3.71
C SER A 38 -10.17 -11.87 -2.52
N LYS A 39 -9.05 -11.53 -1.92
CA LYS A 39 -8.50 -12.31 -0.82
C LYS A 39 -8.38 -11.46 0.44
N ASN A 40 -8.11 -12.11 1.57
CA ASN A 40 -7.90 -11.43 2.84
C ASN A 40 -6.58 -11.87 3.47
N LEU A 41 -5.55 -11.98 2.65
CA LEU A 41 -4.26 -12.48 3.13
C LEU A 41 -3.62 -11.56 4.15
N ALA A 42 -3.75 -10.25 3.95
CA ALA A 42 -3.15 -9.29 4.87
C ALA A 42 -3.82 -9.34 6.23
N GLU A 43 -5.13 -9.48 6.25
CA GLU A 43 -5.87 -9.53 7.49
C GLU A 43 -5.52 -10.77 8.31
N GLU A 44 -5.30 -11.87 7.64
CA GLU A 44 -4.89 -13.11 8.31
C GLU A 44 -3.51 -12.97 8.93
N LYS A 45 -2.59 -12.31 8.23
CA LYS A 45 -1.22 -12.18 8.69
C LYS A 45 -1.06 -11.01 9.67
N TYR A 46 -1.78 -9.96 9.47
CA TYR A 46 -1.72 -8.76 10.31
C TYR A 46 -3.12 -8.39 10.77
N PRO A 47 -3.60 -9.00 11.86
CA PRO A 47 -4.96 -8.73 12.33
C PRO A 47 -5.18 -7.25 12.60
N GLY A 48 -6.32 -6.76 12.22
CA GLY A 48 -6.62 -5.34 12.39
C GLY A 48 -6.39 -4.49 11.17
N VAL A 49 -5.71 -5.02 10.15
CA VAL A 49 -5.51 -4.30 8.90
C VAL A 49 -6.81 -4.30 8.11
N LYS A 50 -7.15 -3.15 7.53
CA LYS A 50 -8.33 -3.07 6.68
C LYS A 50 -8.01 -3.60 5.29
N THR A 51 -8.95 -4.29 4.69
CA THR A 51 -8.82 -4.75 3.31
C THR A 51 -9.84 -4.02 2.47
N PHE A 52 -9.35 -3.29 1.47
CA PHE A 52 -10.22 -2.62 0.52
C PHE A 52 -10.23 -3.40 -0.78
N ARG A 53 -11.37 -3.42 -1.45
CA ARG A 53 -11.52 -4.17 -2.70
C ARG A 53 -11.27 -3.30 -3.93
N THR A 54 -11.36 -2.00 -3.80
CA THR A 54 -11.08 -1.08 -4.90
C THR A 54 -10.18 0.04 -4.42
N LEU A 55 -9.41 0.59 -5.35
CA LEU A 55 -8.55 1.72 -5.04
C LEU A 55 -9.36 2.93 -4.60
N GLY A 56 -10.50 3.15 -5.25
CA GLY A 56 -11.34 4.29 -4.89
C GLY A 56 -11.79 4.25 -3.46
N GLU A 57 -12.19 3.09 -2.97
CA GLU A 57 -12.61 2.96 -1.58
C GLU A 57 -11.46 3.24 -0.62
N MET A 58 -10.27 2.75 -0.94
CA MET A 58 -9.12 2.96 -0.10
C MET A 58 -8.74 4.44 -0.04
N LEU A 59 -8.79 5.13 -1.19
CA LEU A 59 -8.43 6.54 -1.25
C LEU A 59 -9.50 7.44 -0.63
N ALA A 60 -10.73 6.96 -0.51
CA ALA A 60 -11.79 7.71 0.13
C ALA A 60 -11.72 7.65 1.65
N ASP A 61 -10.90 6.79 2.20
CA ASP A 61 -10.74 6.67 3.65
C ASP A 61 -9.83 7.78 4.13
N ASP A 62 -10.37 8.71 4.91
CA ASP A 62 -9.63 9.86 5.40
C ASP A 62 -8.47 9.48 6.34
N GLU A 63 -8.50 8.29 6.91
CA GLU A 63 -7.45 7.84 7.80
C GLU A 63 -6.21 7.36 7.06
N VAL A 64 -6.30 7.11 5.77
CA VAL A 64 -5.15 6.74 4.96
C VAL A 64 -4.33 7.98 4.68
N GLU A 65 -3.07 7.98 5.12
CA GLU A 65 -2.20 9.13 4.97
C GLU A 65 -1.11 8.92 3.91
N LEU A 66 -0.57 7.71 3.84
CA LEU A 66 0.50 7.38 2.91
C LEU A 66 0.10 6.17 2.09
N VAL A 67 0.29 6.26 0.78
CA VAL A 67 -0.02 5.17 -0.12
C VAL A 67 1.27 4.69 -0.77
N ILE A 68 1.55 3.40 -0.65
CA ILE A 68 2.72 2.80 -1.31
C ILE A 68 2.22 2.11 -2.56
N VAL A 69 2.66 2.60 -3.72
CA VAL A 69 2.28 2.03 -5.01
C VAL A 69 3.28 0.94 -5.35
N ASN A 70 2.92 -0.29 -5.00
CA ASN A 70 3.78 -1.46 -5.20
C ASN A 70 3.16 -2.42 -6.21
N THR A 71 2.42 -1.90 -7.16
CA THR A 71 1.80 -2.66 -8.23
C THR A 71 2.75 -2.74 -9.43
N PRO A 72 2.40 -3.54 -10.46
CA PRO A 72 3.25 -3.60 -11.66
C PRO A 72 3.41 -2.24 -12.33
N ASN A 73 4.52 -2.08 -13.05
CA ASN A 73 4.86 -0.79 -13.66
C ASN A 73 3.76 -0.17 -14.49
N TYR A 74 3.00 -0.97 -15.20
CA TYR A 74 1.99 -0.41 -16.11
C TYR A 74 0.83 0.23 -15.35
N THR A 75 0.72 0.02 -14.05
CA THR A 75 -0.33 0.66 -13.26
C THR A 75 0.18 1.81 -12.41
N HIS A 76 1.49 2.04 -12.36
CA HIS A 76 2.07 3.05 -11.48
C HIS A 76 1.51 4.44 -11.72
N TYR A 77 1.49 4.86 -12.97
CA TYR A 77 1.06 6.22 -13.29
C TYR A 77 -0.35 6.49 -12.81
N GLU A 78 -1.25 5.57 -13.10
CA GLU A 78 -2.65 5.78 -12.74
C GLU A 78 -2.85 5.75 -11.24
N PHE A 79 -2.20 4.83 -10.55
CA PHE A 79 -2.33 4.74 -9.10
C PHE A 79 -1.75 5.98 -8.41
N VAL A 80 -0.58 6.44 -8.86
CA VAL A 80 0.04 7.63 -8.31
C VAL A 80 -0.85 8.85 -8.53
N LYS A 81 -1.37 8.98 -9.75
CA LYS A 81 -2.22 10.11 -10.10
C LYS A 81 -3.46 10.16 -9.21
N LYS A 82 -4.13 9.04 -9.05
CA LYS A 82 -5.34 8.99 -8.24
C LYS A 82 -5.05 9.26 -6.76
N ALA A 83 -3.95 8.73 -6.24
CA ALA A 83 -3.59 8.97 -4.86
C ALA A 83 -3.28 10.44 -4.60
N LEU A 84 -2.56 11.08 -5.53
CA LEU A 84 -2.26 12.50 -5.39
C LEU A 84 -3.52 13.34 -5.47
N PHE A 85 -4.45 12.98 -6.34
CA PHE A 85 -5.72 13.71 -6.41
C PHE A 85 -6.53 13.56 -5.13
N ALA A 86 -6.31 12.48 -4.40
CA ALA A 86 -6.99 12.27 -3.12
C ALA A 86 -6.23 12.89 -1.95
N ASN A 87 -5.19 13.67 -2.25
CA ASN A 87 -4.37 14.36 -1.25
C ASN A 87 -3.61 13.41 -0.33
N LYS A 88 -3.20 12.27 -0.87
CA LYS A 88 -2.39 11.31 -0.09
C LYS A 88 -0.93 11.50 -0.44
N ASN A 89 -0.06 11.20 0.51
CA ASN A 89 1.37 11.10 0.23
C ASN A 89 1.62 9.77 -0.46
N VAL A 90 2.59 9.74 -1.38
CA VAL A 90 2.80 8.56 -2.23
C VAL A 90 4.26 8.16 -2.28
N ILE A 91 4.50 6.86 -2.15
CA ILE A 91 5.81 6.26 -2.41
C ILE A 91 5.59 5.25 -3.52
N VAL A 92 6.44 5.30 -4.55
CA VAL A 92 6.36 4.38 -5.68
C VAL A 92 7.52 3.40 -5.60
N GLU A 93 7.20 2.12 -5.63
CA GLU A 93 8.22 1.09 -5.59
C GLU A 93 8.86 0.93 -6.95
N LYS A 94 10.19 0.81 -6.99
CA LYS A 94 10.89 0.54 -8.23
C LYS A 94 10.92 -0.95 -8.50
N GLN A 95 10.94 -1.28 -9.79
CA GLN A 95 11.06 -2.68 -10.22
C GLN A 95 12.52 -3.07 -10.16
N ILE A 96 12.93 -3.68 -9.08
CA ILE A 96 14.30 -4.09 -8.89
C ILE A 96 14.60 -5.29 -9.78
N GLY A 97 15.77 -5.32 -10.36
CA GLY A 97 16.19 -6.45 -11.17
C GLY A 97 15.85 -6.33 -12.62
N ARG A 98 15.17 -5.25 -13.03
CA ARG A 98 14.82 -5.09 -14.41
C ARG A 98 15.61 -4.03 -15.10
N ALA A 99 16.00 -3.07 -14.35
CA ALA A 99 16.54 -1.87 -14.95
C ALA A 99 17.84 -2.08 -15.66
N HIS A 100 18.57 -3.09 -15.25
CA HIS A 100 19.82 -3.27 -15.77
C HIS A 100 19.85 -4.30 -16.76
N VAL A 101 18.81 -4.66 -17.17
CA VAL A 101 18.85 -5.62 -18.24
C VAL A 101 19.02 -4.88 -19.51
#